data_18c0a9f7de8c08c8f927a6fa16dd747c
#
_entry.id   18c0a9f7de8c08c8f927a6fa16dd747c
#
_cell.length_a   1.000
_cell.length_b   1.000
_cell.length_c   1.000
_cell.angle_alpha   90.00
_cell.angle_beta   90.00
_cell.angle_gamma   90.00
#
_symmetry.space_group_name_H-M   'P 1'
#
loop_
_entity.id
_entity.type
_entity.pdbx_description
1 polymer ?
#
loop_
_entity_poly.entity_id
_entity_poly.type
_entity_poly.pdbx_seq_one_letter_code
_entity_poly.pdbx_strand_id
1 'polypeptide(L)'
;MQTQAVKFYSPVVKTEANDQRWSVAEIEALFKLPFSDLMFRAQQIHREHFDPNAVQLSTLLSIKTGGCSEDCGYCPQSAFHNAGVENKKMLDVSEVVKAAKAAQSAGADRFCMGAAWREPSAEDMLAV
;
A
#
# COMPACT_ATOMS: atom_id res chain seq x y z
N MET A 1 -8.70 13.46 -29.77
CA MET A 1 -8.59 12.40 -28.74
C MET A 1 -9.19 12.96 -27.47
N GLN A 2 -10.36 12.51 -27.06
CA GLN A 2 -10.99 12.95 -25.82
C GLN A 2 -10.30 12.21 -24.66
N THR A 3 -9.62 12.96 -23.81
CA THR A 3 -9.09 12.46 -22.53
C THR A 3 -10.29 12.14 -21.64
N GLN A 4 -10.58 10.86 -21.42
CA GLN A 4 -11.54 10.46 -20.39
C GLN A 4 -10.94 10.87 -19.03
N ALA A 5 -11.65 11.73 -18.32
CA ALA A 5 -11.29 12.10 -16.96
C ALA A 5 -11.34 10.84 -16.08
N VAL A 6 -10.21 10.48 -15.50
CA VAL A 6 -10.11 9.40 -14.51
C VAL A 6 -10.95 9.83 -13.31
N LYS A 7 -12.01 9.07 -13.02
CA LYS A 7 -12.83 9.29 -11.82
C LYS A 7 -11.99 8.92 -10.59
N PHE A 8 -11.78 9.87 -9.70
CA PHE A 8 -11.15 9.61 -8.41
C PHE A 8 -11.97 8.56 -7.64
N TYR A 9 -11.28 7.51 -7.21
CA TYR A 9 -11.86 6.45 -6.39
C TYR A 9 -12.06 6.97 -4.97
N SER A 10 -13.31 7.23 -4.60
CA SER A 10 -13.71 7.32 -3.19
C SER A 10 -14.30 5.99 -2.80
N PRO A 11 -13.67 5.22 -1.90
CA PRO A 11 -14.26 3.99 -1.41
C PRO A 11 -15.52 4.35 -0.61
N VAL A 12 -16.68 4.21 -1.23
CA VAL A 12 -17.93 4.18 -0.47
C VAL A 12 -18.00 2.81 0.20
N VAL A 13 -17.32 2.69 1.32
CA VAL A 13 -17.51 1.55 2.21
C VAL A 13 -18.89 1.69 2.84
N LYS A 14 -19.90 1.11 2.23
CA LYS A 14 -21.13 0.78 2.93
C LYS A 14 -20.83 -0.37 3.88
N THR A 15 -20.28 -0.05 5.04
CA THR A 15 -20.19 -0.97 6.15
C THR A 15 -21.57 -1.04 6.83
N GLU A 16 -22.50 -1.77 6.25
CA GLU A 16 -23.36 -2.57 7.09
C GLU A 16 -22.43 -3.67 7.62
N ALA A 17 -21.97 -3.51 8.85
CA ALA A 17 -21.16 -4.49 9.53
C ALA A 17 -22.03 -5.75 9.66
N ASN A 18 -21.90 -6.65 8.71
CA ASN A 18 -22.33 -8.02 8.90
C ASN A 18 -21.34 -8.60 9.93
N ASP A 19 -21.76 -8.64 11.20
CA ASP A 19 -20.99 -9.14 12.34
C ASP A 19 -20.80 -10.67 12.26
N GLN A 20 -20.99 -11.25 11.11
CA GLN A 20 -20.81 -12.66 10.82
C GLN A 20 -19.32 -12.94 10.61
N ARG A 21 -18.66 -13.31 11.70
CA ARG A 21 -17.26 -13.77 11.66
C ARG A 21 -17.17 -15.08 10.89
N TRP A 22 -16.21 -15.16 9.98
CA TRP A 22 -15.89 -16.39 9.29
C TRP A 22 -15.44 -17.46 10.27
N SER A 23 -16.00 -18.66 10.16
CA SER A 23 -15.50 -19.84 10.88
C SER A 23 -14.22 -20.35 10.23
N VAL A 24 -13.38 -21.04 10.99
CA VAL A 24 -12.17 -21.69 10.47
C VAL A 24 -12.50 -22.64 9.33
N ALA A 25 -13.58 -23.40 9.45
CA ALA A 25 -14.01 -24.36 8.43
C ALA A 25 -14.37 -23.68 7.10
N GLU A 26 -15.01 -22.50 7.12
CA GLU A 26 -15.32 -21.72 5.93
C GLU A 26 -14.05 -21.20 5.25
N ILE A 27 -13.09 -20.70 6.05
CA ILE A 27 -11.79 -20.25 5.54
C ILE A 27 -11.01 -21.42 4.91
N GLU A 28 -10.94 -22.57 5.58
CA GLU A 28 -10.30 -23.76 5.04
C GLU A 28 -10.95 -24.25 3.74
N ALA A 29 -12.27 -24.13 3.63
CA ALA A 29 -12.99 -24.49 2.41
C ALA A 29 -12.57 -23.58 1.23
N LEU A 30 -12.31 -22.28 1.45
CA LEU A 30 -11.78 -21.39 0.42
C LEU A 30 -10.40 -21.83 -0.06
N PHE A 31 -9.50 -22.22 0.85
CA PHE A 31 -8.17 -22.71 0.48
C PHE A 31 -8.17 -24.04 -0.30
N LYS A 32 -9.26 -24.81 -0.19
CA LYS A 32 -9.43 -26.09 -0.93
C LYS A 32 -10.03 -25.90 -2.32
N LEU A 33 -10.52 -24.70 -2.65
CA LEU A 33 -11.06 -24.42 -3.97
C LEU A 33 -9.96 -24.48 -5.04
N PRO A 34 -10.28 -24.95 -6.26
CA PRO A 34 -9.42 -24.71 -7.43
C PRO A 34 -9.17 -23.21 -7.59
N PHE A 35 -7.96 -22.84 -7.99
CA PHE A 35 -7.55 -21.43 -8.08
C PHE A 35 -8.50 -20.59 -8.96
N SER A 36 -8.93 -21.13 -10.10
CA SER A 36 -9.84 -20.44 -11.01
C SER A 36 -11.21 -20.15 -10.38
N ASP A 37 -11.73 -21.09 -9.58
CA ASP A 37 -13.02 -20.94 -8.88
C ASP A 37 -12.90 -19.90 -7.76
N LEU A 38 -11.79 -19.91 -7.04
CA LEU A 38 -11.49 -18.90 -6.01
C LEU A 38 -11.42 -17.48 -6.62
N MET A 39 -10.72 -17.34 -7.74
CA MET A 39 -10.61 -16.06 -8.46
C MET A 39 -11.96 -15.58 -8.98
N PHE A 40 -12.77 -16.47 -9.55
CA PHE A 40 -14.11 -16.13 -10.02
C PHE A 40 -15.01 -15.65 -8.89
N ARG A 41 -15.01 -16.36 -7.76
CA ARG A 41 -15.75 -15.98 -6.55
C ARG A 41 -15.30 -14.63 -6.00
N ALA A 42 -13.99 -14.40 -5.94
CA ALA A 42 -13.44 -13.12 -5.51
C ALA A 42 -13.90 -11.96 -6.41
N GLN A 43 -13.92 -12.19 -7.74
CA GLN A 43 -14.39 -11.20 -8.71
C GLN A 43 -15.89 -10.93 -8.60
N GLN A 44 -16.73 -11.93 -8.29
CA GLN A 44 -18.15 -11.72 -8.06
C GLN A 44 -18.36 -10.77 -6.86
N ILE A 45 -17.74 -11.07 -5.72
CA ILE A 45 -17.84 -10.24 -4.51
C ILE A 45 -17.27 -8.84 -4.75
N HIS A 46 -16.14 -8.74 -5.47
CA HIS A 46 -15.58 -7.43 -5.82
C HIS A 46 -16.57 -6.56 -6.59
N ARG A 47 -17.28 -7.12 -7.56
CA ARG A 47 -18.26 -6.41 -8.39
C ARG A 47 -19.53 -6.00 -7.63
N GLU A 48 -19.86 -6.67 -6.55
CA GLU A 48 -20.98 -6.30 -5.67
C GLU A 48 -20.68 -5.05 -4.84
N HIS A 49 -19.41 -4.82 -4.50
CA HIS A 49 -18.99 -3.77 -3.56
C HIS A 49 -18.19 -2.64 -4.19
N PHE A 50 -17.58 -2.86 -5.37
CA PHE A 50 -16.66 -1.93 -6.02
C PHE A 50 -16.93 -1.81 -7.51
N ASP A 51 -16.50 -0.70 -8.12
CA ASP A 51 -16.42 -0.59 -9.57
C ASP A 51 -15.29 -1.50 -10.08
N PRO A 52 -15.59 -2.56 -10.84
CA PRO A 52 -14.60 -3.53 -11.28
C PRO A 52 -13.58 -2.96 -12.29
N ASN A 53 -13.87 -1.80 -12.87
CA ASN A 53 -13.03 -1.14 -13.87
C ASN A 53 -12.26 0.05 -13.29
N ALA A 54 -12.45 0.37 -11.99
CA ALA A 54 -11.67 1.39 -11.30
C ALA A 54 -10.38 0.79 -10.77
N VAL A 55 -9.24 1.35 -11.18
CA VAL A 55 -7.91 0.96 -10.73
C VAL A 55 -7.24 2.15 -10.06
N GLN A 56 -6.83 2.00 -8.79
CA GLN A 56 -6.04 3.01 -8.11
C GLN A 56 -4.56 2.83 -8.47
N LEU A 57 -3.98 3.88 -9.04
CA LEU A 57 -2.55 3.93 -9.31
C LEU A 57 -1.82 4.51 -8.10
N SER A 58 -0.89 3.74 -7.54
CA SER A 58 -0.13 4.17 -6.37
C SER A 58 1.36 4.22 -6.69
N THR A 59 2.03 5.28 -6.25
CA THR A 59 3.49 5.42 -6.31
C THR A 59 4.05 5.38 -4.90
N LEU A 60 5.14 4.64 -4.69
CA LEU A 60 5.83 4.54 -3.41
C LEU A 60 7.19 5.23 -3.48
N LEU A 61 7.50 6.05 -2.48
CA LEU A 61 8.82 6.60 -2.23
C LEU A 61 9.37 6.10 -0.90
N SER A 62 10.60 5.58 -0.88
CA SER A 62 11.35 5.38 0.36
C SER A 62 11.97 6.70 0.78
N ILE A 63 11.40 7.35 1.79
CA ILE A 63 11.92 8.64 2.31
C ILE A 63 13.10 8.45 3.25
N LYS A 64 13.25 7.27 3.84
CA LYS A 64 14.44 6.83 4.60
C LYS A 64 14.70 5.36 4.36
N THR A 65 15.91 5.04 3.93
CA THR A 65 16.34 3.69 3.54
C THR A 65 17.43 3.19 4.47
N GLY A 66 17.35 1.94 4.89
CA GLY A 66 18.36 1.25 5.68
C GLY A 66 18.48 1.70 7.13
N GLY A 67 19.24 0.97 7.93
CA GLY A 67 19.55 1.29 9.32
C GLY A 67 18.34 1.31 10.24
N CYS A 68 17.30 0.51 9.97
CA CYS A 68 16.18 0.34 10.88
C CYS A 68 16.64 -0.34 12.17
N SER A 69 16.15 0.15 13.32
CA SER A 69 16.49 -0.39 14.65
C SER A 69 15.81 -1.72 14.98
N GLU A 70 14.90 -2.19 14.12
CA GLU A 70 14.19 -3.46 14.31
C GLU A 70 14.92 -4.63 13.67
N ASP A 71 14.88 -5.79 14.34
CA ASP A 71 15.49 -7.05 13.91
C ASP A 71 14.48 -8.00 13.25
N CYS A 72 13.76 -7.52 12.24
CA CYS A 72 12.83 -8.34 11.48
C CYS A 72 13.58 -9.29 10.56
N GLY A 73 13.51 -10.62 10.79
CA GLY A 73 14.33 -11.66 10.15
C GLY A 73 14.29 -11.72 8.62
N TYR A 74 13.31 -11.09 7.95
CA TYR A 74 13.18 -11.04 6.49
C TYR A 74 13.46 -9.65 5.89
N CYS A 75 13.67 -8.63 6.73
CA CYS A 75 13.72 -7.25 6.28
C CYS A 75 15.15 -6.79 5.96
N PRO A 76 15.47 -6.45 4.69
CA PRO A 76 16.80 -5.99 4.31
C PRO A 76 17.10 -4.57 4.82
N GLN A 77 16.11 -3.86 5.37
CA GLN A 77 16.28 -2.51 5.92
C GLN A 77 16.83 -2.51 7.36
N SER A 78 16.85 -3.68 8.03
CA SER A 78 17.35 -3.83 9.40
C SER A 78 18.83 -3.49 9.50
N ALA A 79 19.23 -2.80 10.58
CA ALA A 79 20.64 -2.55 10.89
C ALA A 79 21.39 -3.82 11.32
N PHE A 80 20.69 -4.89 11.67
CA PHE A 80 21.26 -6.15 12.12
C PHE A 80 21.61 -7.11 10.98
N HIS A 81 21.13 -6.84 9.76
CA HIS A 81 21.35 -7.70 8.61
C HIS A 81 22.32 -7.08 7.60
N ASN A 82 23.28 -7.87 7.13
CA ASN A 82 24.19 -7.47 6.07
C ASN A 82 23.58 -7.76 4.69
N ALA A 83 22.59 -6.97 4.33
CA ALA A 83 21.85 -7.13 3.07
C ALA A 83 22.32 -6.18 1.93
N GLY A 84 23.44 -5.48 2.14
CA GLY A 84 23.97 -4.53 1.16
C GLY A 84 23.13 -3.25 1.00
N VAL A 85 22.16 -3.00 1.89
CA VAL A 85 21.35 -1.78 1.90
C VAL A 85 22.06 -0.69 2.69
N GLU A 86 22.40 0.42 2.03
CA GLU A 86 23.03 1.56 2.68
C GLU A 86 22.07 2.24 3.66
N ASN A 87 22.59 2.62 4.84
CA ASN A 87 21.85 3.46 5.77
C ASN A 87 21.90 4.92 5.29
N LYS A 88 20.77 5.39 4.74
CA LYS A 88 20.61 6.77 4.26
C LYS A 88 19.84 7.61 5.28
N LYS A 89 20.18 8.89 5.35
CA LYS A 89 19.37 9.87 6.07
C LYS A 89 18.00 10.02 5.41
N MET A 90 17.04 10.57 6.15
CA MET A 90 15.75 10.98 5.57
C MET A 90 15.98 11.98 4.44
N LEU A 91 15.20 11.86 3.37
CA LEU A 91 15.18 12.82 2.27
C LEU A 91 14.70 14.19 2.74
N ASP A 92 15.21 15.22 2.12
CA ASP A 92 14.71 16.57 2.37
C ASP A 92 13.25 16.70 1.93
N VAL A 93 12.46 17.47 2.66
CA VAL A 93 11.02 17.69 2.37
C VAL A 93 10.81 18.18 0.93
N SER A 94 11.71 19.03 0.43
CA SER A 94 11.65 19.52 -0.95
C SER A 94 11.77 18.41 -1.99
N GLU A 95 12.57 17.38 -1.74
CA GLU A 95 12.72 16.20 -2.61
C GLU A 95 11.46 15.32 -2.56
N VAL A 96 10.89 15.13 -1.36
CA VAL A 96 9.64 14.38 -1.17
C VAL A 96 8.49 15.07 -1.92
N VAL A 97 8.34 16.39 -1.76
CA VAL A 97 7.31 17.18 -2.45
C VAL A 97 7.51 17.13 -3.97
N LYS A 98 8.75 17.22 -4.45
CA LYS A 98 9.06 17.10 -5.88
C LYS A 98 8.64 15.74 -6.44
N ALA A 99 8.95 14.67 -5.70
CA ALA A 99 8.56 13.31 -6.10
C ALA A 99 7.03 13.12 -6.10
N ALA A 100 6.33 13.66 -5.09
CA ALA A 100 4.87 13.61 -5.02
C ALA A 100 4.22 14.34 -6.20
N LYS A 101 4.69 15.53 -6.56
CA LYS A 101 4.21 16.29 -7.73
C LYS A 101 4.48 15.54 -9.04
N ALA A 102 5.63 14.90 -9.16
CA ALA A 102 5.96 14.09 -10.34
C ALA A 102 5.03 12.87 -10.44
N ALA A 103 4.75 12.17 -9.33
CA ALA A 103 3.81 11.06 -9.28
C ALA A 103 2.39 11.51 -9.67
N GLN A 104 1.91 12.63 -9.14
CA GLN A 104 0.62 13.23 -9.50
C GLN A 104 0.56 13.54 -11.00
N SER A 105 1.60 14.17 -11.56
CA SER A 105 1.67 14.50 -12.99
C SER A 105 1.72 13.25 -13.88
N ALA A 106 2.23 12.13 -13.36
CA ALA A 106 2.22 10.84 -14.03
C ALA A 106 0.88 10.08 -13.90
N GLY A 107 -0.10 10.64 -13.19
CA GLY A 107 -1.44 10.08 -13.04
C GLY A 107 -1.60 9.16 -11.83
N ALA A 108 -0.73 9.24 -10.82
CA ALA A 108 -0.93 8.50 -9.59
C ALA A 108 -2.07 9.13 -8.75
N ASP A 109 -2.99 8.29 -8.28
CA ASP A 109 -4.10 8.65 -7.39
C ASP A 109 -3.64 8.69 -5.92
N ARG A 110 -2.59 7.93 -5.61
CA ARG A 110 -2.02 7.81 -4.27
C ARG A 110 -0.50 7.91 -4.31
N PHE A 111 0.03 8.71 -3.40
CA PHE A 111 1.46 8.73 -3.10
C PHE A 111 1.70 8.16 -1.71
N CYS A 112 2.47 7.08 -1.64
CA CYS A 112 2.82 6.41 -0.40
C CYS A 112 4.26 6.73 -0.02
N MET A 113 4.51 6.95 1.26
CA MET A 113 5.86 7.16 1.78
C MET A 113 6.20 6.02 2.74
N GLY A 114 7.39 5.43 2.56
CA GLY A 114 7.92 4.40 3.43
C GLY A 114 9.22 4.84 4.08
N ALA A 115 9.43 4.50 5.34
CA ALA A 115 10.67 4.79 6.06
C ALA A 115 11.14 3.58 6.86
N ALA A 116 12.45 3.36 6.86
CA ALA A 116 13.11 2.30 7.63
C ALA A 116 13.29 2.73 9.10
N TRP A 117 12.17 2.81 9.84
CA TRP A 117 12.10 3.14 11.26
C TRP A 117 11.19 2.18 11.99
N ARG A 118 11.41 2.06 13.29
CA ARG A 118 10.40 1.53 14.20
C ARG A 118 9.26 2.54 14.36
N GLU A 119 9.63 3.79 14.69
CA GLU A 119 8.74 4.93 14.79
C GLU A 119 9.50 6.20 14.39
N PRO A 120 8.86 7.15 13.71
CA PRO A 120 9.45 8.46 13.42
C PRO A 120 9.46 9.34 14.67
N SER A 121 10.40 10.29 14.72
CA SER A 121 10.33 11.37 15.71
C SER A 121 9.16 12.31 15.41
N ALA A 122 8.67 13.04 16.43
CA ALA A 122 7.63 14.03 16.23
C ALA A 122 8.08 15.16 15.28
N GLU A 123 9.35 15.52 15.30
CA GLU A 123 9.95 16.51 14.42
C GLU A 123 9.93 16.05 12.95
N ASP A 124 10.31 14.79 12.68
CA ASP A 124 10.27 14.22 11.33
C ASP A 124 8.84 14.15 10.78
N MET A 125 7.87 13.81 11.63
CA MET A 125 6.45 13.74 11.24
C MET A 125 5.84 15.11 10.91
N LEU A 126 6.29 16.16 11.56
CA LEU A 126 5.82 17.52 11.32
C LEU A 126 6.49 18.15 10.08
N ALA A 127 7.63 17.61 9.66
CA ALA A 127 8.37 18.12 8.51
C ALA A 127 7.83 17.59 7.18
N VAL A 128 7.23 16.42 7.15
CA VAL A 128 6.69 15.72 5.96
C VAL A 128 5.17 15.74 5.94
#